data_8844b6946ba75b8ee1791e8015c88d0d
#
_entry.id   8844b6946ba75b8ee1791e8015c88d0d
#
_cell.length_a   1.000
_cell.length_b   1.000
_cell.length_c   1.000
_cell.angle_alpha   90.00
_cell.angle_beta   90.00
_cell.angle_gamma   90.00
#
_symmetry.space_group_name_H-M   'P 1'
#
loop_
_entity.id
_entity.type
_entity.pdbx_description
1 polymer ?
#
loop_
_entity_poly.entity_id
_entity_poly.type
_entity_poly.pdbx_seq_one_letter_code
_entity_poly.pdbx_strand_id
1 'polypeptide(L)'
;MIKKLVLFVSLTGVFLCTASCGHKELPSMGDYSVQVFNETHVRFAPDVYPAAFNAPGPDSIYHLVNGRIILKKVTLPEYKRNVSVKLRVTVASNGDRWDKSGSCFVLPNASGINLLNIAKGEKEFPAVDSVKLEKMIGIIPGTDYQPTVELMRFMTPFGVGHYSSPEDSLTKHRKPVYVDHWEDSVSWEQDITDLYPLLEGGAYVGIFIDTWTLEGYVASMTIDVDESDLTCDALPKKHVEPLMNTVYYIGQEYPDIFARKDVSLDFDIPQGARDVRLKYIVTGHGGHSGGDEFVEKQNIVSVDGVPVLDFVPWRTDCASFRRFNPATGVW
;
A
#
# COMPACT_ATOMS: atom_id res chain seq x y z
N MET A 1 5.23 -62.38 48.50
CA MET A 1 5.83 -61.04 48.26
C MET A 1 4.82 -60.19 47.47
N ILE A 2 4.10 -59.33 48.18
CA ILE A 2 3.04 -58.49 47.65
C ILE A 2 3.66 -57.14 47.35
N LYS A 3 3.73 -56.72 46.05
CA LYS A 3 4.20 -55.38 45.65
C LYS A 3 2.96 -54.48 45.67
N LYS A 4 2.96 -53.50 46.55
CA LYS A 4 1.98 -52.41 46.57
C LYS A 4 2.31 -51.39 45.48
N LEU A 5 1.38 -51.15 44.57
CA LEU A 5 1.39 -50.07 43.59
C LEU A 5 0.84 -48.81 44.26
N VAL A 6 1.64 -47.79 44.43
CA VAL A 6 1.22 -46.48 44.91
C VAL A 6 0.94 -45.62 43.68
N LEU A 7 -0.35 -45.29 43.51
CA LEU A 7 -0.82 -44.39 42.45
C LEU A 7 -0.67 -42.95 42.93
N PHE A 8 0.26 -42.18 42.36
CA PHE A 8 0.33 -40.73 42.57
C PHE A 8 -0.64 -40.06 41.61
N VAL A 9 -1.75 -39.52 42.13
CA VAL A 9 -2.60 -38.60 41.40
C VAL A 9 -2.00 -37.21 41.55
N SER A 10 -1.34 -36.70 40.53
CA SER A 10 -0.93 -35.30 40.49
C SER A 10 -2.13 -34.45 40.05
N LEU A 11 -2.67 -33.70 40.98
CA LEU A 11 -3.69 -32.67 40.72
C LEU A 11 -2.94 -31.47 40.11
N THR A 12 -2.87 -31.38 38.77
CA THR A 12 -2.44 -30.16 38.06
C THR A 12 -3.60 -29.17 38.18
N GLY A 13 -3.49 -28.29 39.16
CA GLY A 13 -4.33 -27.13 39.25
C GLY A 13 -4.03 -26.22 38.05
N VAL A 14 -4.99 -26.11 37.11
CA VAL A 14 -5.01 -25.06 36.13
C VAL A 14 -5.29 -23.77 36.87
N PHE A 15 -4.25 -23.02 37.19
CA PHE A 15 -4.39 -21.63 37.59
C PHE A 15 -4.82 -20.84 36.34
N LEU A 16 -6.12 -20.65 36.19
CA LEU A 16 -6.64 -19.55 35.38
C LEU A 16 -6.19 -18.26 36.07
N CYS A 17 -5.05 -17.72 35.64
CA CYS A 17 -4.72 -16.34 35.93
C CYS A 17 -5.75 -15.45 35.19
N THR A 18 -6.85 -15.17 35.90
CA THR A 18 -7.62 -13.97 35.56
C THR A 18 -6.73 -12.80 35.93
N ALA A 19 -6.00 -12.28 34.93
CA ALA A 19 -5.31 -11.01 35.07
C ALA A 19 -6.43 -9.96 35.27
N SER A 20 -6.72 -9.67 36.53
CA SER A 20 -7.54 -8.52 36.91
C SER A 20 -6.68 -7.30 36.46
N CYS A 21 -7.05 -6.70 35.33
CA CYS A 21 -6.53 -5.40 34.95
C CYS A 21 -6.90 -4.40 36.06
N GLY A 22 -5.98 -4.11 36.96
CA GLY A 22 -6.11 -3.06 37.95
C GLY A 22 -6.08 -1.64 37.37
N HIS A 23 -6.24 -1.50 36.03
CA HIS A 23 -6.25 -0.25 35.30
C HIS A 23 -7.68 0.23 35.03
N LYS A 24 -7.83 1.54 34.98
CA LYS A 24 -9.08 2.20 34.59
C LYS A 24 -9.52 1.68 33.23
N GLU A 25 -10.78 1.25 33.14
CA GLU A 25 -11.37 0.83 31.87
C GLU A 25 -11.31 1.96 30.86
N LEU A 26 -10.86 1.62 29.67
CA LEU A 26 -10.79 2.54 28.53
C LEU A 26 -12.14 2.55 27.80
N PRO A 27 -12.63 3.73 27.38
CA PRO A 27 -13.85 3.81 26.60
C PRO A 27 -13.70 3.05 25.28
N SER A 28 -14.76 2.39 24.85
CA SER A 28 -14.84 1.76 23.53
C SER A 28 -15.44 2.73 22.53
N MET A 29 -14.89 2.72 21.31
CA MET A 29 -15.44 3.36 20.12
C MET A 29 -16.18 2.35 19.23
N GLY A 30 -15.92 1.03 19.45
CA GLY A 30 -16.40 -0.07 18.63
C GLY A 30 -15.66 -0.18 17.29
N ASP A 31 -15.95 -1.25 16.58
CA ASP A 31 -15.42 -1.47 15.25
C ASP A 31 -15.94 -0.42 14.27
N TYR A 32 -15.13 -0.10 13.26
CA TYR A 32 -15.46 0.91 12.27
C TYR A 32 -15.03 0.46 10.89
N SER A 33 -15.89 0.69 9.90
CA SER A 33 -15.57 0.43 8.51
C SER A 33 -15.93 1.65 7.67
N VAL A 34 -15.02 2.05 6.79
CA VAL A 34 -15.26 3.13 5.84
C VAL A 34 -14.93 2.71 4.42
N GLN A 35 -15.91 2.84 3.53
CA GLN A 35 -15.68 2.74 2.10
C GLN A 35 -15.12 4.06 1.59
N VAL A 36 -13.83 4.10 1.30
CA VAL A 36 -13.12 5.28 0.82
C VAL A 36 -13.49 5.56 -0.64
N PHE A 37 -13.38 4.53 -1.47
CA PHE A 37 -13.77 4.56 -2.89
C PHE A 37 -14.73 3.41 -3.18
N ASN A 38 -15.74 3.68 -3.99
CA ASN A 38 -16.69 2.70 -4.45
C ASN A 38 -16.76 2.76 -5.97
N GLU A 39 -16.29 1.73 -6.64
CA GLU A 39 -16.27 1.61 -8.11
C GLU A 39 -15.83 2.91 -8.81
N THR A 40 -14.77 3.51 -8.26
CA THR A 40 -14.28 4.81 -8.73
C THR A 40 -13.30 4.62 -9.89
N HIS A 41 -13.49 5.40 -10.97
CA HIS A 41 -12.61 5.32 -12.12
C HIS A 41 -11.22 5.90 -11.86
N VAL A 42 -10.18 5.14 -12.22
CA VAL A 42 -8.78 5.56 -12.28
C VAL A 42 -8.32 5.40 -13.72
N ARG A 43 -8.07 6.52 -14.42
CA ARG A 43 -7.83 6.53 -15.86
C ARG A 43 -6.98 7.71 -16.30
N PHE A 44 -6.41 7.66 -17.49
CA PHE A 44 -5.74 8.80 -18.09
C PHE A 44 -6.71 9.57 -18.99
N ALA A 45 -7.21 10.69 -18.50
CA ALA A 45 -8.23 11.50 -19.16
C ALA A 45 -7.89 13.00 -19.07
N PRO A 46 -6.87 13.49 -19.77
CA PRO A 46 -6.40 14.88 -19.68
C PRO A 46 -7.45 15.91 -20.08
N ASP A 47 -8.37 15.58 -20.97
CA ASP A 47 -9.46 16.46 -21.35
C ASP A 47 -10.52 16.63 -20.27
N VAL A 48 -10.64 15.66 -19.37
CA VAL A 48 -11.60 15.69 -18.23
C VAL A 48 -10.90 16.18 -16.96
N TYR A 49 -9.68 15.73 -16.74
CA TYR A 49 -8.83 16.05 -15.58
C TYR A 49 -7.51 16.65 -16.03
N PRO A 50 -7.48 17.94 -16.44
CA PRO A 50 -6.23 18.59 -16.83
C PRO A 50 -5.22 18.57 -15.66
N ALA A 51 -3.93 18.64 -15.98
CA ALA A 51 -2.86 18.55 -14.98
C ALA A 51 -2.97 19.62 -13.87
N ALA A 52 -3.53 20.79 -14.20
CA ALA A 52 -3.79 21.89 -13.26
C ALA A 52 -5.13 21.73 -12.51
N PHE A 53 -5.86 20.62 -12.69
CA PHE A 53 -7.11 20.38 -11.99
C PHE A 53 -6.86 20.12 -10.51
N ASN A 54 -7.47 20.92 -9.64
CA ASN A 54 -7.16 20.96 -8.22
C ASN A 54 -8.38 21.04 -7.29
N ALA A 55 -9.59 20.95 -7.86
CA ALA A 55 -10.83 20.95 -7.08
C ALA A 55 -11.36 19.51 -6.92
N PRO A 56 -11.98 19.18 -5.78
CA PRO A 56 -12.63 17.89 -5.64
C PRO A 56 -13.87 17.81 -6.52
N GLY A 57 -14.09 16.64 -7.12
CA GLY A 57 -15.30 16.28 -7.82
C GLY A 57 -16.44 15.90 -6.87
N PRO A 58 -17.50 15.27 -7.39
CA PRO A 58 -18.53 14.64 -6.57
C PRO A 58 -17.91 13.72 -5.51
N ASP A 59 -18.58 13.53 -4.39
CA ASP A 59 -18.12 12.69 -3.27
C ASP A 59 -16.78 13.13 -2.64
N SER A 60 -16.36 14.39 -2.87
CA SER A 60 -15.12 14.97 -2.37
C SER A 60 -13.86 14.24 -2.84
N ILE A 61 -13.88 13.62 -4.01
CA ILE A 61 -12.74 12.92 -4.62
C ILE A 61 -11.96 13.89 -5.50
N TYR A 62 -10.65 13.99 -5.24
CA TYR A 62 -9.70 14.65 -6.13
C TYR A 62 -9.24 13.67 -7.20
N HIS A 63 -9.24 14.11 -8.46
CA HIS A 63 -8.63 13.40 -9.58
C HIS A 63 -7.38 14.16 -9.99
N LEU A 64 -6.21 13.61 -9.69
CA LEU A 64 -4.92 14.24 -9.96
C LEU A 64 -4.17 13.50 -11.06
N VAL A 65 -3.14 14.15 -11.64
CA VAL A 65 -2.28 13.55 -12.69
C VAL A 65 -3.12 13.01 -13.86
N ASN A 66 -3.98 13.88 -14.38
CA ASN A 66 -4.91 13.54 -15.48
C ASN A 66 -5.88 12.38 -15.15
N GLY A 67 -6.22 12.19 -13.87
CA GLY A 67 -7.15 11.17 -13.40
C GLY A 67 -6.51 9.83 -13.01
N ARG A 68 -5.18 9.70 -13.10
CA ARG A 68 -4.46 8.49 -12.67
C ARG A 68 -4.35 8.34 -11.14
N ILE A 69 -4.60 9.41 -10.41
CA ILE A 69 -4.72 9.40 -8.96
C ILE A 69 -6.14 9.79 -8.56
N ILE A 70 -6.74 8.99 -7.70
CA ILE A 70 -7.91 9.38 -6.93
C ILE A 70 -7.50 9.56 -5.47
N LEU A 71 -7.95 10.65 -4.84
CA LEU A 71 -7.57 11.02 -3.47
C LEU A 71 -8.80 11.54 -2.72
N LYS A 72 -9.00 11.07 -1.50
CA LYS A 72 -10.13 11.48 -0.65
C LYS A 72 -9.69 11.62 0.79
N LYS A 73 -10.27 12.60 1.50
CA LYS A 73 -10.11 12.72 2.94
C LYS A 73 -11.00 11.71 3.64
N VAL A 74 -10.42 10.92 4.55
CA VAL A 74 -11.13 10.03 5.47
C VAL A 74 -10.92 10.51 6.90
N THR A 75 -11.89 10.25 7.77
CA THR A 75 -11.79 10.53 9.20
C THR A 75 -12.12 9.26 9.93
N LEU A 76 -11.21 8.78 10.75
CA LEU A 76 -11.40 7.62 11.61
C LEU A 76 -11.74 8.07 13.03
N PRO A 77 -12.47 7.26 13.82
CA PRO A 77 -12.65 7.51 15.23
C PRO A 77 -11.31 7.58 15.98
N GLU A 78 -11.27 8.36 17.05
CA GLU A 78 -10.11 8.44 17.94
C GLU A 78 -10.16 7.32 18.97
N TYR A 79 -9.45 6.24 18.73
CA TYR A 79 -9.42 5.08 19.62
C TYR A 79 -8.56 5.32 20.85
N LYS A 80 -8.96 4.71 21.96
CA LYS A 80 -8.17 4.65 23.19
C LYS A 80 -7.70 3.23 23.49
N ARG A 81 -8.45 2.24 23.02
CA ARG A 81 -8.06 0.83 23.03
C ARG A 81 -7.23 0.52 21.79
N ASN A 82 -6.46 -0.54 21.90
CA ASN A 82 -5.70 -1.06 20.77
C ASN A 82 -6.62 -1.41 19.59
N VAL A 83 -6.09 -1.29 18.39
CA VAL A 83 -6.84 -1.58 17.16
C VAL A 83 -6.02 -2.46 16.24
N SER A 84 -6.70 -3.23 15.40
CA SER A 84 -6.14 -3.77 14.16
C SER A 84 -6.80 -3.06 12.97
N VAL A 85 -6.00 -2.76 11.94
CA VAL A 85 -6.47 -2.00 10.78
C VAL A 85 -6.15 -2.75 9.51
N LYS A 86 -7.18 -2.98 8.70
CA LYS A 86 -7.07 -3.66 7.42
C LYS A 86 -7.47 -2.75 6.28
N LEU A 87 -6.69 -2.78 5.23
CA LEU A 87 -7.00 -2.16 3.94
C LEU A 87 -7.43 -3.25 2.97
N ARG A 88 -8.61 -3.09 2.36
CA ARG A 88 -9.07 -3.95 1.27
C ARG A 88 -9.21 -3.12 0.01
N VAL A 89 -8.67 -3.62 -1.09
CA VAL A 89 -8.73 -2.98 -2.40
C VAL A 89 -9.21 -3.99 -3.42
N THR A 90 -10.19 -3.58 -4.23
CA THR A 90 -10.67 -4.38 -5.36
C THR A 90 -10.51 -3.56 -6.63
N VAL A 91 -9.93 -4.17 -7.66
CA VAL A 91 -9.69 -3.52 -8.96
C VAL A 91 -10.20 -4.41 -10.08
N ALA A 92 -10.90 -3.79 -11.02
CA ALA A 92 -11.29 -4.38 -12.29
C ALA A 92 -10.83 -3.48 -13.45
N SER A 93 -10.46 -4.07 -14.58
CA SER A 93 -10.21 -3.30 -15.80
C SER A 93 -11.52 -2.71 -16.32
N ASN A 94 -11.45 -1.49 -16.81
CA ASN A 94 -12.53 -0.85 -17.58
C ASN A 94 -12.17 -0.74 -19.07
N GLY A 95 -11.12 -1.46 -19.52
CA GLY A 95 -10.65 -1.48 -20.90
C GLY A 95 -9.13 -1.41 -21.06
N ASP A 96 -8.37 -1.01 -20.03
CA ASP A 96 -6.91 -1.18 -20.06
C ASP A 96 -6.59 -2.68 -19.95
N ARG A 97 -5.89 -3.20 -20.96
CA ARG A 97 -5.61 -4.63 -21.12
C ARG A 97 -4.31 -5.09 -20.49
N TRP A 98 -3.50 -4.15 -20.00
CA TRP A 98 -2.15 -4.43 -19.52
C TRP A 98 -2.11 -4.47 -17.99
N ASP A 99 -1.08 -5.09 -17.46
CA ASP A 99 -0.69 -4.95 -16.07
C ASP A 99 -0.05 -3.58 -15.85
N LYS A 100 -0.49 -2.91 -14.81
CA LYS A 100 -0.01 -1.58 -14.42
C LYS A 100 0.40 -1.58 -12.97
N SER A 101 1.46 -0.84 -12.65
CA SER A 101 1.81 -0.60 -11.26
C SER A 101 0.71 0.22 -10.59
N GLY A 102 0.28 -0.24 -9.41
CA GLY A 102 -0.69 0.42 -8.56
C GLY A 102 -0.18 0.60 -7.15
N SER A 103 -0.60 1.67 -6.51
CA SER A 103 -0.23 2.02 -5.13
C SER A 103 -1.42 2.60 -4.40
N CYS A 104 -1.72 2.06 -3.23
CA CYS A 104 -2.57 2.71 -2.23
C CYS A 104 -1.68 3.45 -1.26
N PHE A 105 -1.98 4.69 -0.95
CA PHE A 105 -1.10 5.53 -0.16
C PHE A 105 -1.86 6.48 0.76
N VAL A 106 -1.16 6.99 1.77
CA VAL A 106 -1.63 8.04 2.66
C VAL A 106 -0.68 9.23 2.60
N LEU A 107 -1.23 10.44 2.71
CA LEU A 107 -0.45 11.65 2.86
C LEU A 107 -0.18 11.87 4.35
N PRO A 108 1.11 11.96 4.78
CA PRO A 108 1.44 12.27 6.17
C PRO A 108 0.84 13.61 6.61
N ASN A 109 0.14 13.62 7.75
CA ASN A 109 -0.53 14.81 8.25
C ASN A 109 0.42 15.81 8.96
N ALA A 110 1.62 15.33 9.35
CA ALA A 110 2.58 16.13 10.13
C ALA A 110 3.33 17.17 9.30
N SER A 111 3.21 17.15 7.98
CA SER A 111 3.98 18.01 7.07
C SER A 111 3.13 19.15 6.53
N GLY A 112 3.69 20.36 6.51
CA GLY A 112 3.07 21.52 5.87
C GLY A 112 3.10 21.44 4.33
N ILE A 113 4.01 20.63 3.77
CA ILE A 113 4.12 20.34 2.34
C ILE A 113 3.69 18.90 2.11
N ASN A 114 2.75 18.68 1.22
CA ASN A 114 2.28 17.34 0.82
C ASN A 114 1.88 17.32 -0.65
N LEU A 115 1.64 16.12 -1.17
CA LEU A 115 1.31 15.90 -2.56
C LEU A 115 0.10 16.74 -3.05
N LEU A 116 -0.92 16.94 -2.21
CA LEU A 116 -2.13 17.66 -2.59
C LEU A 116 -1.88 19.16 -2.78
N ASN A 117 -1.14 19.81 -1.86
CA ASN A 117 -0.86 21.23 -1.99
C ASN A 117 0.17 21.53 -3.11
N ILE A 118 1.03 20.57 -3.43
CA ILE A 118 1.89 20.61 -4.62
C ILE A 118 1.04 20.49 -5.90
N ALA A 119 0.12 19.54 -5.94
CA ALA A 119 -0.81 19.39 -7.06
C ALA A 119 -1.65 20.64 -7.34
N LYS A 120 -1.99 21.37 -6.28
CA LYS A 120 -2.69 22.66 -6.35
C LYS A 120 -1.80 23.83 -6.76
N GLY A 121 -0.48 23.64 -6.86
CA GLY A 121 0.47 24.73 -7.10
C GLY A 121 0.64 25.70 -5.91
N GLU A 122 0.21 25.31 -4.73
CA GLU A 122 0.30 26.11 -3.50
C GLU A 122 1.70 26.00 -2.84
N LYS A 123 2.39 24.90 -3.09
CA LYS A 123 3.71 24.56 -2.55
C LYS A 123 4.57 23.86 -3.62
N GLU A 124 5.86 23.84 -3.36
CA GLU A 124 6.86 23.12 -4.14
C GLU A 124 7.60 22.13 -3.26
N PHE A 125 8.16 21.07 -3.86
CA PHE A 125 9.02 20.15 -3.13
C PHE A 125 10.27 20.86 -2.62
N PRO A 126 10.75 20.54 -1.41
CA PRO A 126 12.03 21.06 -0.94
C PRO A 126 13.17 20.57 -1.81
N ALA A 127 14.18 21.42 -1.97
CA ALA A 127 15.39 21.06 -2.70
C ALA A 127 16.18 19.96 -1.98
N VAL A 128 16.83 19.11 -2.76
CA VAL A 128 17.75 18.06 -2.28
C VAL A 128 19.17 18.34 -2.78
N ASP A 129 20.17 17.70 -2.17
CA ASP A 129 21.54 17.72 -2.70
C ASP A 129 21.57 16.96 -4.04
N SER A 130 21.51 17.70 -5.14
CA SER A 130 21.42 17.15 -6.48
C SER A 130 22.66 16.36 -6.92
N VAL A 131 23.78 16.48 -6.21
CA VAL A 131 25.01 15.71 -6.51
C VAL A 131 24.93 14.32 -5.87
N LYS A 132 24.51 14.26 -4.61
CA LYS A 132 24.36 12.99 -3.86
C LYS A 132 23.08 12.26 -4.22
N LEU A 133 21.99 12.99 -4.40
CA LEU A 133 20.61 12.51 -4.44
C LEU A 133 19.91 12.99 -5.72
N GLU A 134 20.57 12.78 -6.86
CA GLU A 134 20.04 13.12 -8.18
C GLU A 134 18.63 12.53 -8.40
N LYS A 135 17.70 13.36 -8.87
CA LYS A 135 16.29 12.98 -9.12
C LYS A 135 15.50 12.50 -7.89
N MET A 136 15.95 12.83 -6.69
CA MET A 136 15.27 12.42 -5.46
C MET A 136 14.34 13.50 -4.89
N ILE A 137 14.11 14.59 -5.61
CA ILE A 137 13.15 15.66 -5.23
C ILE A 137 11.76 15.03 -5.08
N GLY A 138 11.14 15.23 -3.92
CA GLY A 138 9.82 14.67 -3.60
C GLY A 138 9.79 13.16 -3.34
N ILE A 139 10.93 12.48 -3.45
CA ILE A 139 11.10 11.06 -3.17
C ILE A 139 11.48 10.81 -1.71
N ILE A 140 12.33 11.68 -1.16
CA ILE A 140 12.85 11.61 0.20
C ILE A 140 12.30 12.75 1.07
N PRO A 141 12.36 12.65 2.42
CA PRO A 141 12.00 13.72 3.31
C PRO A 141 12.82 14.99 3.07
N GLY A 142 12.25 16.13 3.42
CA GLY A 142 12.91 17.43 3.38
C GLY A 142 12.28 18.40 4.39
N THR A 143 12.68 19.66 4.37
CA THR A 143 12.14 20.65 5.29
C THR A 143 10.63 20.77 5.14
N ASP A 144 9.89 20.47 6.22
CA ASP A 144 8.42 20.51 6.27
C ASP A 144 7.72 19.59 5.25
N TYR A 145 8.43 18.56 4.78
CA TYR A 145 7.94 17.59 3.80
C TYR A 145 8.29 16.15 4.20
N GLN A 146 7.29 15.31 4.16
CA GLN A 146 7.44 13.86 4.21
C GLN A 146 6.83 13.25 2.94
N PRO A 147 7.49 12.25 2.32
CA PRO A 147 6.92 11.57 1.15
C PRO A 147 5.66 10.81 1.52
N THR A 148 4.84 10.53 0.53
CA THR A 148 3.67 9.67 0.70
C THR A 148 4.08 8.31 1.24
N VAL A 149 3.23 7.72 2.11
CA VAL A 149 3.48 6.39 2.65
C VAL A 149 2.57 5.38 1.94
N GLU A 150 3.17 4.36 1.36
CA GLU A 150 2.39 3.29 0.75
C GLU A 150 1.74 2.42 1.82
N LEU A 151 0.43 2.26 1.70
CA LEU A 151 -0.36 1.32 2.46
C LEU A 151 -0.31 -0.07 1.81
N MET A 152 -0.34 -0.11 0.47
CA MET A 152 -0.30 -1.34 -0.31
C MET A 152 0.28 -1.05 -1.71
N ARG A 153 1.14 -1.95 -2.21
CA ARG A 153 1.56 -2.00 -3.60
C ARG A 153 0.88 -3.18 -4.29
N PHE A 154 0.40 -2.97 -5.51
CA PHE A 154 -0.19 -4.03 -6.33
C PHE A 154 0.17 -3.85 -7.81
N MET A 155 -0.05 -4.92 -8.58
CA MET A 155 -0.04 -4.88 -10.03
C MET A 155 -1.45 -5.17 -10.53
N THR A 156 -1.96 -4.36 -11.44
CA THR A 156 -3.27 -4.63 -12.03
C THR A 156 -3.20 -5.90 -12.88
N PRO A 157 -4.27 -6.70 -12.90
CA PRO A 157 -4.33 -7.87 -13.76
C PRO A 157 -4.61 -7.45 -15.21
N PHE A 158 -4.24 -8.32 -16.15
CA PHE A 158 -4.33 -8.11 -17.60
C PHE A 158 -5.79 -8.08 -18.10
N GLY A 159 -6.47 -6.98 -17.92
CA GLY A 159 -7.82 -6.73 -18.41
C GLY A 159 -8.93 -7.52 -17.72
N VAL A 160 -8.68 -8.04 -16.52
CA VAL A 160 -9.70 -8.73 -15.70
C VAL A 160 -10.91 -7.82 -15.46
N GLY A 161 -12.10 -8.37 -15.65
CA GLY A 161 -13.37 -7.68 -15.62
C GLY A 161 -13.85 -7.34 -17.03
N HIS A 162 -13.17 -6.46 -17.75
CA HIS A 162 -13.57 -6.04 -19.09
C HIS A 162 -13.44 -7.14 -20.15
N TYR A 163 -12.31 -7.88 -20.10
CA TYR A 163 -12.03 -8.97 -21.07
C TYR A 163 -12.29 -10.37 -20.49
N SER A 164 -13.00 -10.48 -19.38
CA SER A 164 -13.26 -11.76 -18.72
C SER A 164 -14.38 -12.56 -19.39
N SER A 165 -15.23 -11.94 -20.21
CA SER A 165 -16.30 -12.62 -20.91
C SER A 165 -15.76 -13.55 -22.00
N PRO A 166 -16.22 -14.82 -22.07
CA PRO A 166 -15.87 -15.74 -23.16
C PRO A 166 -16.30 -15.22 -24.55
N GLU A 167 -17.30 -14.34 -24.61
CA GLU A 167 -17.80 -13.75 -25.84
C GLU A 167 -16.98 -12.54 -26.30
N ASP A 168 -16.07 -12.04 -25.47
CA ASP A 168 -15.19 -10.93 -25.83
C ASP A 168 -14.31 -11.29 -27.03
N SER A 169 -14.13 -10.35 -27.96
CA SER A 169 -13.38 -10.58 -29.21
C SER A 169 -11.92 -10.94 -28.97
N LEU A 170 -11.31 -10.41 -27.90
CA LEU A 170 -9.94 -10.75 -27.53
C LEU A 170 -9.85 -12.17 -26.99
N THR A 171 -10.74 -12.57 -26.11
CA THR A 171 -10.79 -13.90 -25.52
C THR A 171 -11.12 -14.97 -26.56
N LYS A 172 -12.04 -14.68 -27.46
CA LYS A 172 -12.54 -15.59 -28.49
C LYS A 172 -11.48 -16.01 -29.52
N HIS A 173 -10.50 -15.19 -29.80
CA HIS A 173 -9.45 -15.45 -30.79
C HIS A 173 -8.16 -16.01 -30.20
N ARG A 174 -8.11 -16.31 -28.91
CA ARG A 174 -6.91 -16.82 -28.27
C ARG A 174 -6.79 -18.32 -28.42
N LYS A 175 -5.53 -18.75 -28.51
CA LYS A 175 -5.22 -20.15 -28.41
C LYS A 175 -5.68 -20.68 -27.05
N PRO A 176 -6.28 -21.87 -27.00
CA PRO A 176 -6.85 -22.41 -25.80
C PRO A 176 -5.76 -22.63 -24.75
N VAL A 177 -5.71 -21.75 -23.79
CA VAL A 177 -5.14 -22.03 -22.48
C VAL A 177 -6.34 -22.44 -21.65
N TYR A 178 -6.37 -23.68 -21.17
CA TYR A 178 -7.51 -24.16 -20.40
C TYR A 178 -7.66 -23.34 -19.13
N VAL A 179 -8.73 -22.56 -19.04
CA VAL A 179 -9.21 -21.86 -17.87
C VAL A 179 -10.71 -22.04 -17.88
N ASP A 180 -11.26 -22.55 -16.80
CA ASP A 180 -12.70 -22.78 -16.64
C ASP A 180 -13.49 -21.44 -16.59
N HIS A 181 -12.88 -20.42 -16.01
CA HIS A 181 -13.40 -19.05 -15.98
C HIS A 181 -12.26 -18.05 -15.73
N TRP A 182 -12.44 -16.84 -16.19
CA TRP A 182 -11.63 -15.68 -15.83
C TRP A 182 -12.24 -14.99 -14.63
N GLU A 183 -11.39 -14.41 -13.77
CA GLU A 183 -11.89 -13.58 -12.67
C GLU A 183 -12.49 -12.28 -13.22
N ASP A 184 -13.49 -11.73 -12.54
CA ASP A 184 -14.13 -10.46 -12.90
C ASP A 184 -13.47 -9.25 -12.23
N SER A 185 -12.74 -9.47 -11.15
CA SER A 185 -11.97 -8.48 -10.42
C SER A 185 -10.87 -9.15 -9.62
N VAL A 186 -9.95 -8.36 -9.10
CA VAL A 186 -8.94 -8.82 -8.15
C VAL A 186 -9.05 -8.02 -6.88
N SER A 187 -9.01 -8.72 -5.74
CA SER A 187 -9.04 -8.13 -4.42
C SER A 187 -7.78 -8.48 -3.64
N TRP A 188 -7.25 -7.49 -2.93
CA TRP A 188 -6.14 -7.65 -1.99
C TRP A 188 -6.57 -7.14 -0.63
N GLU A 189 -6.04 -7.77 0.40
CA GLU A 189 -6.17 -7.33 1.78
C GLU A 189 -4.76 -7.16 2.38
N GLN A 190 -4.53 -6.07 3.09
CA GLN A 190 -3.27 -5.75 3.74
C GLN A 190 -3.53 -5.30 5.17
N ASP A 191 -2.82 -5.91 6.13
CA ASP A 191 -2.73 -5.38 7.49
C ASP A 191 -1.88 -4.10 7.46
N ILE A 192 -2.48 -2.99 7.88
CA ILE A 192 -1.86 -1.68 7.96
C ILE A 192 -1.85 -1.13 9.40
N THR A 193 -2.01 -2.00 10.39
CA THR A 193 -2.08 -1.64 11.81
C THR A 193 -0.87 -0.82 12.28
N ASP A 194 0.32 -1.10 11.74
CA ASP A 194 1.52 -0.33 12.09
C ASP A 194 1.53 1.08 11.48
N LEU A 195 0.68 1.33 10.47
CA LEU A 195 0.52 2.62 9.81
C LEU A 195 -0.68 3.43 10.33
N TYR A 196 -1.42 2.90 11.32
CA TYR A 196 -2.57 3.59 11.92
C TYR A 196 -2.28 5.04 12.38
N PRO A 197 -1.10 5.36 12.94
CA PRO A 197 -0.79 6.76 13.32
C PRO A 197 -0.90 7.78 12.19
N LEU A 198 -0.75 7.35 10.94
CA LEU A 198 -0.89 8.21 9.77
C LEU A 198 -2.36 8.45 9.38
N LEU A 199 -3.28 7.65 9.92
CA LEU A 199 -4.72 7.68 9.64
C LEU A 199 -5.53 8.29 10.79
N GLU A 200 -4.94 8.34 11.99
CA GLU A 200 -5.60 8.81 13.21
C GLU A 200 -6.09 10.26 13.06
N GLY A 201 -7.32 10.54 13.46
CA GLY A 201 -7.93 11.87 13.42
C GLY A 201 -8.26 12.39 12.03
N GLY A 202 -7.91 11.66 10.98
CA GLY A 202 -8.21 11.97 9.58
C GLY A 202 -7.00 12.19 8.71
N ALA A 203 -7.06 11.62 7.51
CA ALA A 203 -5.98 11.64 6.54
C ALA A 203 -6.51 11.71 5.10
N TYR A 204 -5.66 12.12 4.17
CA TYR A 204 -5.91 11.92 2.75
C TYR A 204 -5.36 10.56 2.31
N VAL A 205 -6.24 9.72 1.77
CA VAL A 205 -5.90 8.38 1.27
C VAL A 205 -6.17 8.32 -0.22
N GLY A 206 -5.29 7.71 -0.97
CA GLY A 206 -5.39 7.67 -2.43
C GLY A 206 -5.06 6.33 -3.05
N ILE A 207 -5.48 6.19 -4.31
CA ILE A 207 -5.04 5.13 -5.23
C ILE A 207 -4.38 5.79 -6.43
N PHE A 208 -3.22 5.31 -6.80
CA PHE A 208 -2.54 5.59 -8.05
C PHE A 208 -2.49 4.32 -8.90
N ILE A 209 -2.79 4.43 -10.20
CA ILE A 209 -2.54 3.38 -11.20
C ILE A 209 -1.83 4.03 -12.38
N ASP A 210 -0.69 3.48 -12.79
CA ASP A 210 0.11 4.00 -13.90
C ASP A 210 -0.48 3.62 -15.27
N THR A 211 -1.77 3.87 -15.43
CA THR A 211 -2.51 3.68 -16.69
C THR A 211 -2.34 4.89 -17.60
N TRP A 212 -2.34 4.63 -18.91
CA TRP A 212 -2.24 5.64 -19.96
C TRP A 212 -3.39 5.54 -20.96
N THR A 213 -4.47 4.85 -20.56
CA THR A 213 -5.67 4.71 -21.38
C THR A 213 -6.84 5.50 -20.80
N LEU A 214 -7.74 5.94 -21.67
CA LEU A 214 -8.96 6.65 -21.28
C LEU A 214 -9.91 5.73 -20.52
N GLU A 215 -9.93 4.46 -20.84
CA GLU A 215 -10.77 3.45 -20.22
C GLU A 215 -10.32 3.14 -18.79
N GLY A 216 -9.02 2.90 -18.60
CA GLY A 216 -8.38 2.66 -17.32
C GLY A 216 -8.95 1.49 -16.53
N TYR A 217 -9.20 1.76 -15.27
CA TYR A 217 -9.66 0.79 -14.26
C TYR A 217 -10.77 1.36 -13.40
N VAL A 218 -11.49 0.45 -12.74
CA VAL A 218 -12.44 0.76 -11.66
C VAL A 218 -11.88 0.20 -10.36
N ALA A 219 -11.84 1.01 -9.32
CA ALA A 219 -11.27 0.65 -8.04
C ALA A 219 -12.23 0.93 -6.87
N SER A 220 -12.27 0.01 -5.92
CA SER A 220 -12.92 0.17 -4.63
C SER A 220 -11.90 0.00 -3.51
N MET A 221 -12.05 0.77 -2.44
CA MET A 221 -11.18 0.71 -1.27
C MET A 221 -11.99 0.82 0.00
N THR A 222 -11.72 -0.07 0.95
CA THR A 222 -12.31 -0.05 2.29
C THR A 222 -11.20 -0.10 3.34
N ILE A 223 -11.38 0.64 4.42
CA ILE A 223 -10.55 0.56 5.62
C ILE A 223 -11.43 0.06 6.75
N ASP A 224 -11.07 -1.08 7.32
CA ASP A 224 -11.73 -1.70 8.45
C ASP A 224 -10.83 -1.55 9.69
N VAL A 225 -11.42 -1.14 10.80
CA VAL A 225 -10.76 -0.97 12.10
C VAL A 225 -11.51 -1.83 13.11
N ASP A 226 -10.83 -2.83 13.64
CA ASP A 226 -11.34 -3.71 14.69
C ASP A 226 -10.72 -3.27 16.02
N GLU A 227 -11.56 -2.84 17.00
CA GLU A 227 -11.13 -2.43 18.32
C GLU A 227 -10.93 -3.64 19.24
N SER A 228 -9.92 -3.59 20.11
CA SER A 228 -9.70 -4.64 21.11
C SER A 228 -10.88 -4.75 22.09
N ASP A 229 -11.37 -5.97 22.29
CA ASP A 229 -12.40 -6.29 23.28
C ASP A 229 -11.89 -6.10 24.73
N LEU A 230 -10.57 -6.07 24.92
CA LEU A 230 -9.97 -5.93 26.23
C LEU A 230 -10.03 -4.48 26.72
N THR A 231 -10.79 -4.21 27.76
CA THR A 231 -11.04 -2.86 28.28
C THR A 231 -9.78 -2.15 28.79
N CYS A 232 -8.71 -2.87 29.02
CA CYS A 232 -7.42 -2.35 29.50
C CYS A 232 -6.30 -2.41 28.45
N ASP A 233 -6.59 -2.88 27.24
CA ASP A 233 -5.64 -2.94 26.12
C ASP A 233 -5.53 -1.57 25.46
N ALA A 234 -4.65 -0.73 25.99
CA ALA A 234 -4.46 0.63 25.51
C ALA A 234 -3.82 0.66 24.13
N LEU A 235 -4.26 1.60 23.29
CA LEU A 235 -3.64 1.87 22.00
C LEU A 235 -2.15 2.19 22.21
N PRO A 236 -1.22 1.42 21.62
CA PRO A 236 0.20 1.70 21.75
C PRO A 236 0.58 2.97 21.01
N LYS A 237 1.44 3.77 21.64
CA LYS A 237 2.02 4.93 20.94
C LYS A 237 3.03 4.43 19.90
N LYS A 238 2.68 4.57 18.64
CA LYS A 238 3.54 4.24 17.50
C LYS A 238 4.06 5.51 16.84
N HIS A 239 5.20 5.39 16.18
CA HIS A 239 5.77 6.43 15.32
C HIS A 239 6.08 5.81 13.96
N VAL A 240 5.77 6.54 12.90
CA VAL A 240 6.07 6.14 11.52
C VAL A 240 6.93 7.23 10.90
N GLU A 241 8.13 6.85 10.44
CA GLU A 241 9.05 7.75 9.76
C GLU A 241 9.19 7.31 8.29
N PRO A 242 8.64 8.07 7.33
CA PRO A 242 8.81 7.80 5.92
C PRO A 242 10.23 8.15 5.48
N LEU A 243 11.00 7.16 5.03
CA LEU A 243 12.36 7.38 4.56
C LEU A 243 12.43 7.67 3.06
N MET A 244 11.58 7.02 2.26
CA MET A 244 11.63 7.12 0.82
C MET A 244 10.35 6.59 0.18
N ASN A 245 9.88 7.24 -0.88
CA ASN A 245 8.88 6.68 -1.77
C ASN A 245 9.23 6.97 -3.22
N THR A 246 9.66 5.95 -3.94
CA THR A 246 10.10 6.05 -5.34
C THR A 246 8.96 6.01 -6.35
N VAL A 247 7.72 5.87 -5.92
CA VAL A 247 6.57 6.04 -6.81
C VAL A 247 6.44 7.53 -7.15
N TYR A 248 6.61 7.86 -8.41
CA TYR A 248 6.51 9.23 -8.88
C TYR A 248 5.05 9.58 -9.20
N TYR A 249 4.44 10.35 -8.34
CA TYR A 249 3.04 10.74 -8.47
C TYR A 249 2.87 12.06 -9.24
N ILE A 250 3.52 13.13 -8.79
CA ILE A 250 3.36 14.49 -9.32
C ILE A 250 4.71 15.20 -9.29
N GLY A 251 5.20 15.62 -10.45
CA GLY A 251 6.36 16.48 -10.54
C GLY A 251 7.70 15.88 -10.12
N GLN A 252 7.70 14.62 -9.66
CA GLN A 252 8.96 13.91 -9.44
C GLN A 252 9.52 13.39 -10.76
N GLU A 253 10.84 13.23 -10.81
CA GLU A 253 11.50 12.51 -11.89
C GLU A 253 11.57 11.01 -11.58
N TYR A 254 11.68 10.18 -12.63
CA TYR A 254 11.90 8.76 -12.46
C TYR A 254 13.24 8.51 -11.75
N PRO A 255 13.24 7.86 -10.57
CA PRO A 255 14.44 7.73 -9.75
C PRO A 255 15.32 6.55 -10.21
N ASP A 256 16.02 6.70 -11.33
CA ASP A 256 16.93 5.69 -11.89
C ASP A 256 18.30 5.62 -11.19
N ILE A 257 18.49 6.39 -10.13
CA ILE A 257 19.75 6.50 -9.39
C ILE A 257 20.24 5.13 -8.86
N PHE A 258 19.33 4.26 -8.45
CA PHE A 258 19.64 2.92 -7.91
C PHE A 258 20.33 2.00 -8.92
N ALA A 259 20.15 2.24 -10.22
CA ALA A 259 20.82 1.49 -11.26
C ALA A 259 22.31 1.88 -11.42
N ARG A 260 22.75 2.96 -10.77
CA ARG A 260 24.06 3.59 -10.99
C ARG A 260 24.93 3.71 -9.75
N LYS A 261 24.32 3.87 -8.59
CA LYS A 261 25.04 4.03 -7.31
C LYS A 261 24.13 3.71 -6.12
N ASP A 262 24.77 3.46 -4.98
CA ASP A 262 24.08 3.32 -3.72
C ASP A 262 23.46 4.65 -3.29
N VAL A 263 22.31 4.57 -2.63
CA VAL A 263 21.62 5.72 -2.03
C VAL A 263 21.66 5.59 -0.52
N SER A 264 22.15 6.61 0.15
CA SER A 264 22.23 6.68 1.61
C SER A 264 21.37 7.82 2.12
N LEU A 265 20.59 7.55 3.16
CA LEU A 265 19.76 8.53 3.87
C LEU A 265 20.08 8.45 5.35
N ASP A 266 20.20 9.62 5.97
CA ASP A 266 20.29 9.73 7.43
C ASP A 266 18.87 9.86 7.99
N PHE A 267 18.61 9.19 9.11
CA PHE A 267 17.34 9.29 9.84
C PHE A 267 17.56 9.10 11.33
N ASP A 268 16.65 9.67 12.13
CA ASP A 268 16.71 9.60 13.57
C ASP A 268 15.68 8.61 14.12
N ILE A 269 16.12 7.73 15.02
CA ILE A 269 15.22 6.89 15.79
C ILE A 269 14.86 7.64 17.08
N PRO A 270 13.56 7.89 17.38
CA PRO A 270 13.16 8.60 18.58
C PRO A 270 13.74 7.95 19.86
N GLN A 271 14.21 8.78 20.78
CA GLN A 271 14.77 8.27 22.04
C GLN A 271 13.76 7.40 22.79
N GLY A 272 14.18 6.23 23.21
CA GLY A 272 13.33 5.25 23.91
C GLY A 272 12.43 4.43 23.01
N ALA A 273 12.56 4.54 21.69
CA ALA A 273 11.85 3.66 20.74
C ALA A 273 12.18 2.18 21.02
N ARG A 274 11.17 1.33 20.88
CA ARG A 274 11.27 -0.13 21.00
C ARG A 274 10.60 -0.75 19.79
N ASP A 275 10.92 -2.00 19.49
CA ASP A 275 10.33 -2.76 18.38
C ASP A 275 10.44 -2.02 17.04
N VAL A 276 11.61 -1.42 16.80
CA VAL A 276 11.91 -0.68 15.57
C VAL A 276 11.91 -1.64 14.39
N ARG A 277 11.14 -1.31 13.35
CA ARG A 277 11.01 -2.14 12.15
C ARG A 277 11.26 -1.29 10.91
N LEU A 278 11.95 -1.86 9.93
CA LEU A 278 12.04 -1.32 8.58
C LEU A 278 11.02 -2.02 7.70
N LYS A 279 10.07 -1.26 7.13
CA LYS A 279 9.17 -1.75 6.10
C LYS A 279 9.75 -1.37 4.73
N TYR A 280 10.12 -2.38 3.96
CA TYR A 280 10.65 -2.22 2.60
C TYR A 280 9.69 -2.82 1.59
N ILE A 281 9.22 -1.99 0.64
CA ILE A 281 8.35 -2.41 -0.44
C ILE A 281 9.15 -2.27 -1.74
N VAL A 282 9.23 -3.35 -2.52
CA VAL A 282 9.91 -3.35 -3.81
C VAL A 282 9.08 -4.12 -4.82
N THR A 283 9.11 -3.67 -6.06
CA THR A 283 8.54 -4.39 -7.21
C THR A 283 9.57 -4.38 -8.35
N GLY A 284 9.74 -5.53 -9.00
CA GLY A 284 10.48 -5.63 -10.24
C GLY A 284 9.50 -5.53 -11.41
N HIS A 285 9.15 -4.31 -11.79
CA HIS A 285 8.24 -4.04 -12.91
C HIS A 285 8.86 -3.03 -13.86
N GLY A 286 9.23 -3.52 -15.03
CA GLY A 286 9.80 -2.71 -16.09
C GLY A 286 10.11 -3.61 -17.29
N GLY A 287 9.17 -3.70 -18.25
CA GLY A 287 9.20 -4.61 -19.38
C GLY A 287 10.16 -4.24 -20.51
N HIS A 288 11.02 -3.24 -20.32
CA HIS A 288 12.01 -2.83 -21.33
C HIS A 288 13.31 -3.62 -21.21
N SER A 289 14.12 -3.60 -22.26
CA SER A 289 15.44 -4.26 -22.27
C SER A 289 16.26 -3.89 -21.04
N GLY A 290 16.64 -4.90 -20.24
CA GLY A 290 17.32 -4.72 -18.97
C GLY A 290 16.45 -4.29 -17.78
N GLY A 291 15.13 -4.24 -17.96
CA GLY A 291 14.17 -3.97 -16.89
C GLY A 291 14.05 -5.13 -15.91
N ASP A 292 13.62 -4.82 -14.69
CA ASP A 292 13.61 -5.76 -13.56
C ASP A 292 12.55 -6.86 -13.71
N GLU A 293 11.58 -6.72 -14.62
CA GLU A 293 10.53 -7.72 -14.86
C GLU A 293 11.09 -9.03 -15.41
N PHE A 294 12.15 -8.96 -16.23
CA PHE A 294 12.74 -10.12 -16.91
C PHE A 294 14.21 -10.35 -16.54
N VAL A 295 14.75 -9.60 -15.61
CA VAL A 295 16.15 -9.70 -15.18
C VAL A 295 16.21 -9.68 -13.65
N GLU A 296 16.73 -10.77 -13.08
CA GLU A 296 16.96 -10.84 -11.63
C GLU A 296 17.89 -9.72 -11.17
N LYS A 297 17.45 -8.96 -10.18
CA LYS A 297 18.23 -7.87 -9.57
C LYS A 297 18.36 -8.09 -8.08
N GLN A 298 19.58 -8.02 -7.57
CA GLN A 298 19.83 -8.09 -6.15
C GLN A 298 19.44 -6.79 -5.46
N ASN A 299 18.73 -6.91 -4.34
CA ASN A 299 18.39 -5.80 -3.47
C ASN A 299 19.14 -5.97 -2.14
N ILE A 300 19.93 -4.98 -1.79
CA ILE A 300 20.68 -4.94 -0.54
C ILE A 300 20.28 -3.69 0.22
N VAL A 301 19.85 -3.84 1.47
CA VAL A 301 19.61 -2.72 2.37
C VAL A 301 20.52 -2.85 3.57
N SER A 302 21.24 -1.79 3.89
CA SER A 302 22.16 -1.74 5.03
C SER A 302 21.72 -0.64 6.00
N VAL A 303 21.91 -0.89 7.30
CA VAL A 303 21.77 0.10 8.37
C VAL A 303 23.12 0.23 9.06
N ASP A 304 23.64 1.44 9.17
CA ASP A 304 24.97 1.75 9.74
C ASP A 304 26.09 0.88 9.12
N GLY A 305 26.00 0.66 7.81
CA GLY A 305 26.96 -0.15 7.04
C GLY A 305 26.80 -1.67 7.20
N VAL A 306 25.82 -2.15 7.97
CA VAL A 306 25.52 -3.56 8.16
C VAL A 306 24.34 -3.98 7.27
N PRO A 307 24.51 -4.96 6.37
CA PRO A 307 23.40 -5.48 5.57
C PRO A 307 22.31 -6.09 6.47
N VAL A 308 21.06 -5.59 6.34
CA VAL A 308 19.89 -6.10 7.06
C VAL A 308 18.92 -6.83 6.15
N LEU A 309 18.95 -6.54 4.84
CA LEU A 309 18.23 -7.27 3.80
C LEU A 309 19.17 -7.52 2.62
N ASP A 310 19.14 -8.73 2.09
CA ASP A 310 19.90 -9.14 0.92
C ASP A 310 19.12 -10.24 0.21
N PHE A 311 18.46 -9.91 -0.91
CA PHE A 311 17.58 -10.84 -1.62
C PHE A 311 17.33 -10.40 -3.07
N VAL A 312 16.84 -11.35 -3.87
CA VAL A 312 16.33 -11.11 -5.22
C VAL A 312 14.82 -11.24 -5.20
N PRO A 313 14.04 -10.18 -5.48
CA PRO A 313 12.59 -10.22 -5.53
C PRO A 313 12.11 -10.88 -6.84
N TRP A 314 12.24 -12.20 -6.94
CA TRP A 314 11.95 -12.98 -8.14
C TRP A 314 10.85 -14.01 -7.90
N ARG A 315 9.97 -14.18 -8.89
CA ARG A 315 8.90 -15.17 -8.86
C ARG A 315 9.06 -16.20 -9.97
N THR A 316 8.76 -17.45 -9.65
CA THR A 316 8.82 -18.59 -10.59
C THR A 316 7.46 -19.26 -10.80
N ASP A 317 6.39 -18.75 -10.15
CA ASP A 317 5.05 -19.30 -10.15
C ASP A 317 4.09 -18.54 -11.08
N CYS A 318 4.56 -18.13 -12.24
CA CYS A 318 3.81 -17.29 -13.20
C CYS A 318 2.44 -17.92 -13.59
N ALA A 319 2.33 -19.23 -13.61
CA ALA A 319 1.07 -19.92 -13.89
C ALA A 319 -0.06 -19.59 -12.90
N SER A 320 0.26 -19.10 -11.70
CA SER A 320 -0.71 -18.65 -10.72
C SER A 320 -1.53 -17.44 -11.18
N PHE A 321 -1.01 -16.66 -12.14
CA PHE A 321 -1.69 -15.49 -12.71
C PHE A 321 -2.66 -15.83 -13.87
N ARG A 322 -2.77 -17.09 -14.28
CA ARG A 322 -3.53 -17.45 -15.48
C ARG A 322 -4.97 -16.96 -15.45
N ARG A 323 -5.69 -17.13 -14.35
CA ARG A 323 -7.08 -16.67 -14.18
C ARG A 323 -7.24 -15.16 -14.26
N PHE A 324 -6.14 -14.45 -14.04
CA PHE A 324 -6.08 -13.00 -14.03
C PHE A 324 -5.51 -12.41 -15.32
N ASN A 325 -5.41 -13.21 -16.38
CA ASN A 325 -4.85 -12.77 -17.65
C ASN A 325 -5.76 -13.06 -18.85
N PRO A 326 -6.99 -12.54 -18.89
CA PRO A 326 -7.87 -12.72 -20.04
C PRO A 326 -7.38 -11.97 -21.28
N ALA A 327 -6.68 -10.84 -21.10
CA ALA A 327 -6.26 -9.98 -22.19
C ALA A 327 -5.10 -10.52 -23.02
N THR A 328 -4.10 -11.17 -22.50
CA THR A 328 -3.01 -11.76 -23.30
C THR A 328 -3.16 -13.27 -23.52
N GLY A 329 -3.84 -13.95 -22.59
CA GLY A 329 -4.07 -15.39 -22.66
C GLY A 329 -2.80 -16.25 -22.61
N VAL A 330 -1.66 -15.63 -22.29
CA VAL A 330 -0.34 -16.29 -22.21
C VAL A 330 0.01 -16.48 -20.74
N TRP A 331 0.44 -17.68 -20.38
CA TRP A 331 1.09 -18.19 -19.16
C TRP A 331 0.75 -19.61 -18.89
#